data_efd7d4c4914d060f7ffd1461f71d681b
#
_entry.id   efd7d4c4914d060f7ffd1461f71d681b
#
_cell.length_a   1.000
_cell.length_b   1.000
_cell.length_c   1.000
_cell.angle_alpha   90.00
_cell.angle_beta   90.00
_cell.angle_gamma   90.00
#
_symmetry.space_group_name_H-M   'P 1'
#
loop_
_entity.id
_entity.type
_entity.pdbx_description
1 polymer ?
#
loop_
_entity_poly.entity_id
_entity_poly.type
_entity_poly.pdbx_seq_one_letter_code
_entity_poly.pdbx_strand_id
1 'polypeptide(L)'
;MSDAMTEDVNSVSSDMEKSERRDRASERRGIVVICPHYAPDNAATAMVMTRIVDELVGLGHRVDVVTALPWYRDHAIAEGWEGRWVRTESTSWGSITRVNPFPGADKSNLPRRAIGFIAYSVLAGLVALRAGGWSRRVDAVFAMSPPLTLGLTGRVVAAFRRAPLIFNIQDVFPDAAVETGAISNRWIIAAASALEKASYRSADAITVLSSDLADNVRAKLPDSYADRVRVIPNFVDTDVIAPGDRATQLRIDAELGDGPVVLYGGNVGFSQSLDLVLAAARAMPEVKFLFNGDGAARPSLEKEAADLPNVVFRGYIEPHRLDELLATGDIHVVPLRAGLGRVSVPSKTYSIMAAGRPVVAAVDADTAVPRMLAECDGGIAVPPDEAVGFIAAIRELVDDPQRAQAMGAAGRLWAVENASPAAVGQAYSNLIDELAP
;
A
#
# COMPACT_ATOMS: atom_id res chain seq x y z
N MET A 1 -45.22 -23.62 -28.24
CA MET A 1 -43.79 -23.90 -28.51
C MET A 1 -42.83 -22.83 -27.95
N SER A 2 -43.34 -21.81 -27.24
CA SER A 2 -42.48 -20.72 -26.67
C SER A 2 -42.09 -20.95 -25.21
N ASP A 3 -42.83 -21.74 -24.42
CA ASP A 3 -42.57 -21.91 -22.98
C ASP A 3 -41.49 -22.98 -22.67
N ALA A 4 -41.23 -23.93 -23.54
CA ALA A 4 -40.25 -24.98 -23.34
C ALA A 4 -38.80 -24.50 -23.56
N MET A 5 -38.59 -23.41 -24.32
CA MET A 5 -37.24 -22.85 -24.56
C MET A 5 -36.74 -21.92 -23.44
N THR A 6 -37.65 -21.35 -22.65
CA THR A 6 -37.32 -20.46 -21.51
C THR A 6 -36.96 -21.23 -20.24
N GLU A 7 -37.51 -22.42 -20.05
CA GLU A 7 -37.14 -23.29 -18.91
C GLU A 7 -35.76 -23.92 -19.08
N ASP A 8 -35.31 -24.26 -20.29
CA ASP A 8 -33.99 -24.86 -20.55
C ASP A 8 -32.84 -23.87 -20.36
N VAL A 9 -33.02 -22.59 -20.71
CA VAL A 9 -31.98 -21.56 -20.54
C VAL A 9 -31.76 -21.20 -19.04
N ASN A 10 -32.84 -21.19 -18.25
CA ASN A 10 -32.76 -20.94 -16.82
C ASN A 10 -32.17 -22.13 -16.04
N SER A 11 -32.36 -23.36 -16.50
CA SER A 11 -31.76 -24.54 -15.87
C SER A 11 -30.26 -24.62 -16.13
N VAL A 12 -29.81 -24.33 -17.36
CA VAL A 12 -28.38 -24.30 -17.73
C VAL A 12 -27.63 -23.18 -17.00
N SER A 13 -28.23 -22.00 -16.86
CA SER A 13 -27.66 -20.88 -16.09
C SER A 13 -27.55 -21.23 -14.59
N SER A 14 -28.59 -21.85 -14.01
CA SER A 14 -28.57 -22.31 -12.60
C SER A 14 -27.53 -23.42 -12.34
N ASP A 15 -27.33 -24.32 -13.29
CA ASP A 15 -26.38 -25.42 -13.16
C ASP A 15 -24.94 -24.95 -13.41
N MET A 16 -24.70 -23.96 -14.29
CA MET A 16 -23.42 -23.26 -14.41
C MET A 16 -23.08 -22.49 -13.13
N GLU A 17 -23.99 -21.70 -12.58
CA GLU A 17 -23.77 -21.02 -11.30
C GLU A 17 -23.52 -21.99 -10.13
N LYS A 18 -24.22 -23.14 -10.11
CA LYS A 18 -23.98 -24.19 -9.10
C LYS A 18 -22.65 -24.92 -9.32
N SER A 19 -22.24 -25.13 -10.58
CA SER A 19 -20.93 -25.68 -10.93
C SER A 19 -19.81 -24.70 -10.53
N GLU A 20 -19.92 -23.43 -10.89
CA GLU A 20 -18.96 -22.40 -10.47
C GLU A 20 -18.90 -22.21 -8.95
N ARG A 21 -20.05 -22.31 -8.25
CA ARG A 21 -20.07 -22.31 -6.77
C ARG A 21 -19.49 -23.58 -6.17
N ARG A 22 -19.62 -24.74 -6.80
CA ARG A 22 -18.99 -25.99 -6.38
C ARG A 22 -17.49 -25.98 -6.63
N ASP A 23 -17.02 -25.45 -7.75
CA ASP A 23 -15.59 -25.31 -8.04
C ASP A 23 -14.95 -24.29 -7.07
N ARG A 24 -15.61 -23.17 -6.79
CA ARG A 24 -15.15 -22.22 -5.73
C ARG A 24 -15.19 -22.82 -4.32
N ALA A 25 -16.11 -23.74 -4.02
CA ALA A 25 -16.17 -24.43 -2.72
C ALA A 25 -15.10 -25.53 -2.55
N SER A 26 -14.48 -26.02 -3.65
CA SER A 26 -13.38 -26.99 -3.60
C SER A 26 -12.01 -26.37 -3.29
N GLU A 27 -11.90 -25.03 -3.35
CA GLU A 27 -10.63 -24.30 -3.26
C GLU A 27 -10.43 -23.55 -1.92
N ARG A 28 -11.11 -23.94 -0.85
CA ARG A 28 -10.88 -23.37 0.49
C ARG A 28 -9.49 -23.68 1.01
N ARG A 29 -8.58 -22.73 0.94
CA ARG A 29 -7.21 -22.85 1.46
C ARG A 29 -7.14 -22.51 2.93
N GLY A 30 -6.26 -23.19 3.66
CA GLY A 30 -5.87 -22.85 5.03
C GLY A 30 -4.59 -22.02 5.01
N ILE A 31 -4.66 -20.78 5.50
CA ILE A 31 -3.54 -19.81 5.44
C ILE A 31 -3.12 -19.45 6.85
N VAL A 32 -1.82 -19.49 7.13
CA VAL A 32 -1.24 -18.94 8.36
C VAL A 32 -0.56 -17.62 8.03
N VAL A 33 -1.03 -16.54 8.63
CA VAL A 33 -0.46 -15.19 8.46
C VAL A 33 0.39 -14.85 9.68
N ILE A 34 1.63 -14.41 9.46
CA ILE A 34 2.55 -13.94 10.51
C ILE A 34 2.92 -12.50 10.20
N CYS A 35 2.43 -11.55 10.99
CA CYS A 35 2.65 -10.13 10.76
C CYS A 35 2.91 -9.37 12.07
N PRO A 36 3.69 -8.28 12.06
CA PRO A 36 4.03 -7.53 13.26
C PRO A 36 2.85 -6.72 13.80
N HIS A 37 1.93 -6.34 12.93
CA HIS A 37 0.79 -5.47 13.24
C HIS A 37 -0.48 -6.00 12.57
N TYR A 38 -1.59 -5.92 13.28
CA TYR A 38 -2.95 -6.29 12.84
C TYR A 38 -3.97 -5.49 13.66
N ALA A 39 -5.16 -5.26 13.13
CA ALA A 39 -6.22 -4.55 13.88
C ALA A 39 -6.40 -5.11 15.30
N PRO A 40 -6.56 -4.28 16.35
CA PRO A 40 -6.80 -2.84 16.32
C PRO A 40 -5.52 -1.98 16.42
N ASP A 41 -4.33 -2.51 16.11
CA ASP A 41 -3.10 -1.70 16.12
C ASP A 41 -3.15 -0.62 15.02
N ASN A 42 -2.63 0.58 15.31
CA ASN A 42 -2.74 1.75 14.42
C ASN A 42 -1.57 1.91 13.43
N ALA A 43 -0.76 0.88 13.22
CA ALA A 43 0.30 0.90 12.22
C ALA A 43 -0.29 0.86 10.80
N ALA A 44 0.33 1.54 9.83
CA ALA A 44 -0.09 1.48 8.42
C ALA A 44 -0.09 0.02 7.90
N THR A 45 0.92 -0.76 8.28
CA THR A 45 1.01 -2.19 7.94
C THR A 45 -0.09 -3.04 8.61
N ALA A 46 -0.66 -2.58 9.74
CA ALA A 46 -1.81 -3.24 10.37
C ALA A 46 -3.05 -3.11 9.49
N MET A 47 -3.33 -1.91 8.97
CA MET A 47 -4.47 -1.70 8.07
C MET A 47 -4.33 -2.53 6.79
N VAL A 48 -3.13 -2.54 6.20
CA VAL A 48 -2.84 -3.33 5.00
C VAL A 48 -3.09 -4.81 5.25
N MET A 49 -2.50 -5.39 6.30
CA MET A 49 -2.64 -6.82 6.55
C MET A 49 -4.06 -7.20 6.98
N THR A 50 -4.74 -6.36 7.76
CA THR A 50 -6.13 -6.60 8.13
C THR A 50 -7.00 -6.69 6.89
N ARG A 51 -6.88 -5.73 5.97
CA ARG A 51 -7.69 -5.74 4.75
C ARG A 51 -7.36 -6.91 3.82
N ILE A 52 -6.08 -7.28 3.66
CA ILE A 52 -5.70 -8.48 2.89
C ILE A 52 -6.36 -9.74 3.49
N VAL A 53 -6.36 -9.88 4.81
CA VAL A 53 -7.02 -11.00 5.51
C VAL A 53 -8.52 -10.97 5.30
N ASP A 54 -9.16 -9.80 5.40
CA ASP A 54 -10.61 -9.65 5.19
C ASP A 54 -11.01 -10.08 3.77
N GLU A 55 -10.22 -9.69 2.75
CA GLU A 55 -10.47 -10.09 1.36
C GLU A 55 -10.27 -11.61 1.17
N LEU A 56 -9.20 -12.19 1.72
CA LEU A 56 -8.97 -13.64 1.66
C LEU A 56 -10.10 -14.42 2.35
N VAL A 57 -10.59 -13.92 3.49
CA VAL A 57 -11.77 -14.48 4.17
C VAL A 57 -13.03 -14.32 3.33
N GLY A 58 -13.23 -13.17 2.69
CA GLY A 58 -14.34 -12.91 1.78
C GLY A 58 -14.36 -13.88 0.58
N LEU A 59 -13.17 -14.27 0.08
CA LEU A 59 -12.99 -15.31 -0.94
C LEU A 59 -13.20 -16.75 -0.41
N GLY A 60 -13.48 -16.91 0.89
CA GLY A 60 -13.81 -18.19 1.52
C GLY A 60 -12.62 -18.94 2.12
N HIS A 61 -11.41 -18.37 2.11
CA HIS A 61 -10.26 -18.99 2.74
C HIS A 61 -10.38 -19.01 4.29
N ARG A 62 -9.76 -19.99 4.91
CA ARG A 62 -9.57 -20.01 6.37
C ARG A 62 -8.23 -19.38 6.71
N VAL A 63 -8.25 -18.38 7.55
CA VAL A 63 -7.03 -17.64 7.91
C VAL A 63 -6.78 -17.74 9.42
N ASP A 64 -5.58 -18.10 9.81
CA ASP A 64 -5.12 -18.08 11.19
C ASP A 64 -3.99 -17.04 11.32
N VAL A 65 -4.29 -15.92 11.98
CA VAL A 65 -3.37 -14.78 12.12
C VAL A 65 -2.55 -14.90 13.39
N VAL A 66 -1.23 -14.77 13.28
CA VAL A 66 -0.30 -14.62 14.41
C VAL A 66 0.34 -13.23 14.30
N THR A 67 0.08 -12.39 15.30
CA THR A 67 0.48 -10.98 15.29
C THR A 67 0.92 -10.51 16.68
N ALA A 68 1.39 -9.26 16.79
CA ALA A 68 1.70 -8.68 18.09
C ALA A 68 0.44 -8.18 18.82
N LEU A 69 0.54 -8.08 20.15
CA LEU A 69 -0.39 -7.27 20.94
C LEU A 69 -0.30 -5.82 20.45
N PRO A 70 -1.38 -5.03 20.42
CA PRO A 70 -1.35 -3.64 19.99
C PRO A 70 -0.35 -2.82 20.81
N TRP A 71 0.59 -2.12 20.13
CA TRP A 71 1.68 -1.39 20.79
C TRP A 71 2.26 -0.21 19.99
N TYR A 72 1.93 -0.09 18.71
CA TYR A 72 2.63 0.82 17.78
C TYR A 72 2.48 2.29 18.17
N ARG A 73 1.30 2.70 18.61
CA ARG A 73 0.98 4.11 18.87
C ARG A 73 1.90 4.73 19.94
N ASP A 74 2.00 4.07 21.08
CA ASP A 74 2.70 4.60 22.25
C ASP A 74 4.05 3.91 22.51
N HIS A 75 4.46 3.00 21.62
CA HIS A 75 5.60 2.08 21.77
C HIS A 75 5.57 1.30 23.10
N ALA A 76 4.36 1.09 23.61
CA ALA A 76 4.02 0.29 24.77
C ALA A 76 2.81 -0.56 24.45
N ILE A 77 2.61 -1.67 25.16
CA ILE A 77 1.41 -2.46 25.01
C ILE A 77 0.21 -1.59 25.36
N ALA A 78 -0.80 -1.55 24.48
CA ALA A 78 -1.99 -0.73 24.66
C ALA A 78 -2.77 -1.13 25.93
N GLU A 79 -3.47 -0.16 26.53
CA GLU A 79 -4.30 -0.36 27.72
C GLU A 79 -5.32 -1.49 27.50
N GLY A 80 -5.47 -2.38 28.48
CA GLY A 80 -6.34 -3.55 28.43
C GLY A 80 -5.76 -4.75 27.70
N TRP A 81 -4.52 -4.65 27.16
CA TRP A 81 -3.82 -5.74 26.51
C TRP A 81 -2.63 -6.28 27.31
N GLU A 82 -2.33 -5.69 28.47
CA GLU A 82 -1.22 -6.07 29.33
C GLU A 82 -1.45 -7.41 30.04
N GLY A 83 -0.40 -7.92 30.68
CA GLY A 83 -0.45 -9.06 31.61
C GLY A 83 -0.47 -10.44 30.99
N ARG A 84 -0.55 -10.57 29.65
CA ARG A 84 -0.49 -11.86 28.95
C ARG A 84 0.54 -11.84 27.84
N TRP A 85 1.34 -12.89 27.75
CA TRP A 85 2.34 -13.06 26.69
C TRP A 85 1.72 -13.54 25.38
N VAL A 86 0.62 -14.30 25.47
CA VAL A 86 -0.12 -14.83 24.32
C VAL A 86 -1.62 -14.72 24.61
N ARG A 87 -2.37 -14.24 23.63
CA ARG A 87 -3.84 -14.16 23.67
C ARG A 87 -4.40 -14.66 22.35
N THR A 88 -5.29 -15.64 22.39
CA THR A 88 -5.96 -16.20 21.20
C THR A 88 -7.44 -15.86 21.22
N GLU A 89 -7.94 -15.41 20.08
CA GLU A 89 -9.34 -15.12 19.80
C GLU A 89 -9.78 -16.03 18.66
N SER A 90 -10.89 -16.76 18.85
CA SER A 90 -11.51 -17.55 17.79
C SER A 90 -12.46 -16.68 16.98
N THR A 91 -12.43 -16.82 15.66
CA THR A 91 -13.32 -16.13 14.72
C THR A 91 -14.12 -17.17 13.93
N SER A 92 -15.14 -16.73 13.18
CA SER A 92 -15.89 -17.60 12.28
C SER A 92 -15.05 -18.14 11.11
N TRP A 93 -13.94 -17.48 10.79
CA TRP A 93 -13.06 -17.79 9.67
C TRP A 93 -11.70 -18.38 10.07
N GLY A 94 -11.39 -18.49 11.35
CA GLY A 94 -10.11 -19.00 11.83
C GLY A 94 -9.80 -18.54 13.25
N SER A 95 -8.62 -17.95 13.43
CA SER A 95 -8.20 -17.43 14.74
C SER A 95 -7.24 -16.25 14.62
N ILE A 96 -7.22 -15.40 15.66
CA ILE A 96 -6.21 -14.35 15.81
C ILE A 96 -5.44 -14.66 17.11
N THR A 97 -4.15 -14.95 16.99
CA THR A 97 -3.27 -15.14 18.14
C THR A 97 -2.28 -13.99 18.23
N ARG A 98 -2.37 -13.24 19.34
CA ARG A 98 -1.51 -12.09 19.61
C ARG A 98 -0.44 -12.47 20.60
N VAL A 99 0.79 -12.10 20.30
CA VAL A 99 1.97 -12.38 21.12
C VAL A 99 2.64 -11.09 21.59
N ASN A 100 3.41 -11.17 22.68
CA ASN A 100 4.11 -10.01 23.21
C ASN A 100 5.12 -9.45 22.16
N PRO A 101 5.03 -8.16 21.81
CA PRO A 101 5.95 -7.53 20.85
C PRO A 101 7.34 -7.23 21.42
N PHE A 102 7.56 -7.37 22.72
CA PHE A 102 8.77 -6.95 23.43
C PHE A 102 9.12 -5.47 23.13
N PRO A 103 8.20 -4.53 23.39
CA PRO A 103 8.41 -3.15 23.02
C PRO A 103 9.59 -2.55 23.78
N GLY A 104 10.46 -1.83 23.09
CA GLY A 104 11.50 -1.02 23.71
C GLY A 104 11.00 0.41 23.91
N ALA A 105 10.97 0.92 25.12
CA ALA A 105 10.54 2.28 25.40
C ALA A 105 11.42 3.37 24.74
N ASP A 106 12.66 3.04 24.41
CA ASP A 106 13.61 3.94 23.77
C ASP A 106 13.72 3.67 22.26
N LYS A 107 13.21 4.60 21.46
CA LYS A 107 13.23 4.55 19.99
C LYS A 107 14.66 4.63 19.42
N SER A 108 15.60 5.23 20.15
CA SER A 108 16.97 5.47 19.70
C SER A 108 17.88 4.25 19.89
N ASN A 109 17.49 3.29 20.75
CA ASN A 109 18.32 2.13 21.07
C ASN A 109 18.14 0.99 20.04
N LEU A 110 18.86 1.08 18.92
CA LEU A 110 18.83 0.09 17.83
C LEU A 110 19.10 -1.36 18.27
N PRO A 111 20.12 -1.66 19.11
CA PRO A 111 20.36 -3.02 19.58
C PRO A 111 19.19 -3.61 20.36
N ARG A 112 18.57 -2.83 21.25
CA ARG A 112 17.40 -3.28 22.02
C ARG A 112 16.20 -3.57 21.11
N ARG A 113 15.97 -2.73 20.09
CA ARG A 113 14.94 -2.95 19.08
C ARG A 113 15.19 -4.23 18.29
N ALA A 114 16.45 -4.48 17.89
CA ALA A 114 16.81 -5.71 17.18
C ALA A 114 16.53 -6.96 18.02
N ILE A 115 16.90 -6.94 19.33
CA ILE A 115 16.58 -8.03 20.27
C ILE A 115 15.06 -8.22 20.40
N GLY A 116 14.29 -7.13 20.51
CA GLY A 116 12.84 -7.19 20.56
C GLY A 116 12.23 -7.85 19.31
N PHE A 117 12.71 -7.49 18.12
CA PHE A 117 12.27 -8.10 16.87
C PHE A 117 12.61 -9.59 16.77
N ILE A 118 13.80 -10.00 17.25
CA ILE A 118 14.18 -11.41 17.29
C ILE A 118 13.29 -12.17 18.29
N ALA A 119 13.12 -11.64 19.51
CA ALA A 119 12.29 -12.25 20.53
C ALA A 119 10.83 -12.42 20.06
N TYR A 120 10.26 -11.35 19.44
CA TYR A 120 8.96 -11.40 18.82
C TYR A 120 8.89 -12.48 17.72
N SER A 121 9.84 -12.51 16.80
CA SER A 121 9.86 -13.46 15.69
C SER A 121 9.94 -14.91 16.17
N VAL A 122 10.72 -15.17 17.20
CA VAL A 122 10.81 -16.52 17.82
C VAL A 122 9.48 -16.90 18.45
N LEU A 123 8.88 -16.02 19.27
CA LEU A 123 7.61 -16.30 19.93
C LEU A 123 6.47 -16.47 18.94
N ALA A 124 6.40 -15.58 17.94
CA ALA A 124 5.41 -15.67 16.86
C ALA A 124 5.57 -16.99 16.07
N GLY A 125 6.80 -17.40 15.78
CA GLY A 125 7.09 -18.68 15.13
C GLY A 125 6.61 -19.88 15.92
N LEU A 126 6.94 -19.94 17.21
CA LEU A 126 6.51 -21.05 18.11
C LEU A 126 4.98 -21.18 18.18
N VAL A 127 4.29 -20.04 18.22
CA VAL A 127 2.82 -20.01 18.20
C VAL A 127 2.27 -20.38 16.83
N ALA A 128 2.85 -19.87 15.76
CA ALA A 128 2.43 -20.13 14.38
C ALA A 128 2.55 -21.61 13.97
N LEU A 129 3.50 -22.36 14.56
CA LEU A 129 3.58 -23.82 14.36
C LEU A 129 2.26 -24.54 14.70
N ARG A 130 1.47 -23.99 15.63
CA ARG A 130 0.19 -24.56 16.08
C ARG A 130 -1.04 -23.82 15.57
N ALA A 131 -0.86 -22.74 14.81
CA ALA A 131 -1.96 -21.95 14.28
C ALA A 131 -2.92 -22.83 13.45
N GLY A 132 -4.21 -22.67 13.64
CA GLY A 132 -5.23 -23.49 13.01
C GLY A 132 -5.34 -24.95 13.53
N GLY A 133 -4.50 -25.37 14.49
CA GLY A 133 -4.47 -26.72 15.04
C GLY A 133 -3.58 -27.70 14.24
N TRP A 134 -3.17 -28.79 14.90
CA TRP A 134 -2.22 -29.77 14.33
C TRP A 134 -2.79 -30.62 13.19
N SER A 135 -4.07 -30.92 13.26
CA SER A 135 -4.75 -31.81 12.30
C SER A 135 -5.21 -31.10 11.02
N ARG A 136 -5.15 -29.79 10.97
CA ARG A 136 -5.63 -29.04 9.83
C ARG A 136 -4.50 -28.75 8.85
N ARG A 137 -4.77 -28.94 7.57
CA ARG A 137 -3.84 -28.59 6.50
C ARG A 137 -3.64 -27.07 6.47
N VAL A 138 -2.41 -26.68 6.23
CA VAL A 138 -2.00 -25.30 5.88
C VAL A 138 -1.52 -25.34 4.46
N ASP A 139 -2.11 -24.53 3.59
CA ASP A 139 -1.83 -24.48 2.17
C ASP A 139 -0.84 -23.38 1.82
N ALA A 140 -0.73 -22.34 2.67
CA ALA A 140 0.30 -21.31 2.58
C ALA A 140 0.63 -20.70 3.93
N VAL A 141 1.89 -20.30 4.09
CA VAL A 141 2.34 -19.40 5.19
C VAL A 141 2.66 -18.04 4.57
N PHE A 142 2.03 -17.01 5.10
CA PHE A 142 2.22 -15.63 4.68
C PHE A 142 2.96 -14.88 5.78
N ALA A 143 4.15 -14.36 5.51
CA ALA A 143 4.94 -13.58 6.47
C ALA A 143 5.17 -12.18 5.94
N MET A 144 5.01 -11.13 6.79
CA MET A 144 5.17 -9.72 6.41
C MET A 144 6.43 -9.11 7.01
N SER A 145 7.22 -8.41 6.21
CA SER A 145 8.33 -7.55 6.62
C SER A 145 7.91 -6.08 6.68
N PRO A 146 8.45 -5.25 7.60
CA PRO A 146 9.39 -5.57 8.66
C PRO A 146 8.76 -6.31 9.85
N PRO A 147 9.52 -7.07 10.69
CA PRO A 147 10.96 -7.25 10.65
C PRO A 147 11.41 -8.36 9.67
N LEU A 148 12.60 -8.24 9.10
CA LEU A 148 13.18 -9.24 8.17
C LEU A 148 13.27 -10.65 8.76
N THR A 149 13.42 -10.76 10.09
CA THR A 149 13.46 -12.04 10.81
C THR A 149 12.21 -12.88 10.60
N LEU A 150 11.08 -12.27 10.26
CA LEU A 150 9.84 -13.01 9.96
C LEU A 150 9.93 -13.85 8.68
N GLY A 151 10.81 -13.51 7.73
CA GLY A 151 11.07 -14.35 6.57
C GLY A 151 11.63 -15.72 6.98
N LEU A 152 12.66 -15.74 7.84
CA LEU A 152 13.21 -16.99 8.37
C LEU A 152 12.24 -17.71 9.30
N THR A 153 11.52 -16.98 10.15
CA THR A 153 10.45 -17.54 11.01
C THR A 153 9.36 -18.20 10.15
N GLY A 154 8.89 -17.52 9.11
CA GLY A 154 7.93 -18.05 8.16
C GLY A 154 8.44 -19.32 7.47
N ARG A 155 9.73 -19.37 7.08
CA ARG A 155 10.33 -20.57 6.49
C ARG A 155 10.29 -21.79 7.43
N VAL A 156 10.62 -21.59 8.71
CA VAL A 156 10.57 -22.65 9.71
C VAL A 156 9.14 -23.19 9.86
N VAL A 157 8.15 -22.26 9.98
CA VAL A 157 6.73 -22.63 10.08
C VAL A 157 6.27 -23.35 8.80
N ALA A 158 6.57 -22.80 7.63
CA ALA A 158 6.22 -23.36 6.33
C ALA A 158 6.79 -24.79 6.14
N ALA A 159 8.07 -24.99 6.48
CA ALA A 159 8.70 -26.30 6.41
C ALA A 159 8.03 -27.32 7.34
N PHE A 160 7.73 -26.90 8.57
CA PHE A 160 7.06 -27.77 9.55
C PHE A 160 5.62 -28.12 9.13
N ARG A 161 4.90 -27.13 8.57
CA ARG A 161 3.51 -27.32 8.09
C ARG A 161 3.44 -27.89 6.67
N ARG A 162 4.57 -28.09 5.99
CA ARG A 162 4.70 -28.57 4.59
C ARG A 162 3.92 -27.69 3.61
N ALA A 163 4.01 -26.38 3.80
CA ALA A 163 3.34 -25.36 3.02
C ALA A 163 4.37 -24.43 2.36
N PRO A 164 4.05 -23.77 1.24
CA PRO A 164 4.89 -22.71 0.68
C PRO A 164 4.90 -21.47 1.56
N LEU A 165 6.00 -20.70 1.47
CA LEU A 165 6.17 -19.41 2.13
C LEU A 165 6.00 -18.26 1.14
N ILE A 166 5.04 -17.39 1.38
CA ILE A 166 4.92 -16.08 0.74
C ILE A 166 5.52 -15.04 1.69
N PHE A 167 6.56 -14.33 1.25
CA PHE A 167 7.18 -13.29 2.05
C PHE A 167 6.85 -11.91 1.47
N ASN A 168 6.00 -11.17 2.17
CA ASN A 168 5.54 -9.84 1.76
C ASN A 168 6.48 -8.75 2.26
N ILE A 169 6.99 -7.94 1.34
CA ILE A 169 7.93 -6.86 1.59
C ILE A 169 7.19 -5.52 1.43
N GLN A 170 7.00 -4.83 2.54
CA GLN A 170 6.42 -3.48 2.54
C GLN A 170 7.49 -2.42 2.29
N ASP A 171 8.68 -2.60 2.88
CA ASP A 171 9.83 -1.73 2.71
C ASP A 171 11.08 -2.57 2.50
N VAL A 172 11.96 -2.16 1.58
CA VAL A 172 13.26 -2.81 1.35
C VAL A 172 14.25 -2.32 2.41
N PHE A 173 14.43 -3.13 3.42
CA PHE A 173 15.42 -2.89 4.50
C PHE A 173 16.63 -3.81 4.27
N PRO A 174 17.90 -3.31 4.37
CA PRO A 174 18.32 -2.06 5.01
C PRO A 174 18.38 -0.81 4.11
N ASP A 175 18.12 -0.92 2.80
CA ASP A 175 18.31 0.17 1.83
C ASP A 175 17.62 1.46 2.28
N ALA A 176 16.35 1.39 2.63
CA ALA A 176 15.57 2.56 3.08
C ALA A 176 16.18 3.21 4.33
N ALA A 177 16.79 2.43 5.24
CA ALA A 177 17.43 2.96 6.44
C ALA A 177 18.80 3.57 6.15
N VAL A 178 19.51 3.08 5.14
CA VAL A 178 20.79 3.63 4.67
C VAL A 178 20.57 4.95 3.95
N GLU A 179 19.61 5.01 3.04
CA GLU A 179 19.28 6.22 2.27
C GLU A 179 18.78 7.36 3.14
N THR A 180 18.00 7.05 4.18
CA THR A 180 17.57 8.06 5.17
C THR A 180 18.64 8.42 6.20
N GLY A 181 19.82 7.80 6.14
CA GLY A 181 20.91 8.03 7.09
C GLY A 181 20.65 7.46 8.50
N ALA A 182 19.59 6.67 8.68
CA ALA A 182 19.25 6.06 9.97
C ALA A 182 20.27 5.00 10.41
N ILE A 183 20.96 4.37 9.46
CA ILE A 183 22.04 3.39 9.72
C ILE A 183 23.23 3.73 8.83
N SER A 184 24.39 3.97 9.47
CA SER A 184 25.66 4.27 8.77
C SER A 184 26.77 3.26 9.07
N ASN A 185 26.61 2.40 10.10
CA ASN A 185 27.62 1.43 10.46
C ASN A 185 27.66 0.27 9.45
N ARG A 186 28.80 0.14 8.73
CA ARG A 186 28.99 -0.85 7.67
C ARG A 186 28.77 -2.31 8.11
N TRP A 187 29.08 -2.65 9.36
CA TRP A 187 28.92 -4.00 9.88
C TRP A 187 27.44 -4.33 10.15
N ILE A 188 26.69 -3.36 10.65
CA ILE A 188 25.23 -3.50 10.84
C ILE A 188 24.56 -3.62 9.47
N ILE A 189 24.95 -2.80 8.50
CA ILE A 189 24.44 -2.86 7.13
C ILE A 189 24.73 -4.24 6.52
N ALA A 190 25.98 -4.73 6.63
CA ALA A 190 26.35 -6.04 6.08
C ALA A 190 25.57 -7.19 6.74
N ALA A 191 25.37 -7.16 8.05
CA ALA A 191 24.60 -8.16 8.77
C ALA A 191 23.12 -8.11 8.37
N ALA A 192 22.54 -6.92 8.25
CA ALA A 192 21.15 -6.73 7.80
C ALA A 192 20.94 -7.19 6.35
N SER A 193 21.88 -6.86 5.44
CA SER A 193 21.84 -7.32 4.04
C SER A 193 22.02 -8.84 3.92
N ALA A 194 22.82 -9.46 4.79
CA ALA A 194 22.94 -10.92 4.82
C ALA A 194 21.63 -11.58 5.28
N LEU A 195 20.98 -11.04 6.31
CA LEU A 195 19.69 -11.49 6.81
C LEU A 195 18.59 -11.28 5.74
N GLU A 196 18.58 -10.14 5.07
CA GLU A 196 17.68 -9.83 3.97
C GLU A 196 17.77 -10.90 2.87
N LYS A 197 18.97 -11.12 2.35
CA LYS A 197 19.22 -12.14 1.30
C LYS A 197 18.85 -13.54 1.75
N ALA A 198 19.10 -13.90 3.01
CA ALA A 198 18.72 -15.18 3.58
C ALA A 198 17.19 -15.33 3.65
N SER A 199 16.47 -14.29 4.07
CA SER A 199 15.01 -14.25 4.13
C SER A 199 14.40 -14.37 2.74
N TYR A 200 14.91 -13.62 1.76
CA TYR A 200 14.44 -13.68 0.37
C TYR A 200 14.65 -15.07 -0.25
N ARG A 201 15.85 -15.66 -0.11
CA ARG A 201 16.15 -17.00 -0.63
C ARG A 201 15.31 -18.09 0.00
N SER A 202 14.83 -17.89 1.22
CA SER A 202 14.02 -18.86 1.94
C SER A 202 12.56 -18.91 1.47
N ALA A 203 12.07 -17.88 0.79
CA ALA A 203 10.69 -17.76 0.35
C ALA A 203 10.44 -18.50 -0.98
N ASP A 204 9.26 -19.08 -1.12
CA ASP A 204 8.78 -19.69 -2.36
C ASP A 204 8.19 -18.62 -3.31
N ALA A 205 7.60 -17.56 -2.73
CA ALA A 205 7.30 -16.32 -3.43
C ALA A 205 7.62 -15.10 -2.55
N ILE A 206 8.04 -14.01 -3.21
CA ILE A 206 8.31 -12.72 -2.58
C ILE A 206 7.37 -11.70 -3.22
N THR A 207 6.51 -11.07 -2.43
CA THR A 207 5.65 -10.01 -2.93
C THR A 207 6.16 -8.65 -2.54
N VAL A 208 6.17 -7.73 -3.49
CA VAL A 208 6.63 -6.34 -3.35
C VAL A 208 5.59 -5.39 -3.92
N LEU A 209 5.66 -4.11 -3.54
CA LEU A 209 4.61 -3.15 -3.83
C LEU A 209 4.72 -2.49 -5.22
N SER A 210 5.88 -2.58 -5.87
CA SER A 210 6.12 -1.94 -7.17
C SER A 210 7.16 -2.68 -7.99
N SER A 211 7.23 -2.36 -9.28
CA SER A 211 8.28 -2.85 -10.18
C SER A 211 9.69 -2.44 -9.72
N ASP A 212 9.86 -1.23 -9.17
CA ASP A 212 11.15 -0.75 -8.68
C ASP A 212 11.64 -1.56 -7.48
N LEU A 213 10.73 -1.87 -6.54
CA LEU A 213 11.04 -2.77 -5.43
C LEU A 213 11.32 -4.20 -5.92
N ALA A 214 10.63 -4.65 -6.96
CA ALA A 214 10.90 -5.95 -7.57
C ALA A 214 12.30 -6.01 -8.18
N ASP A 215 12.70 -4.98 -8.90
CA ASP A 215 14.02 -4.89 -9.52
C ASP A 215 15.13 -4.82 -8.46
N ASN A 216 14.91 -4.06 -7.38
CA ASN A 216 15.82 -4.01 -6.24
C ASN A 216 15.98 -5.40 -5.57
N VAL A 217 14.88 -6.10 -5.33
CA VAL A 217 14.90 -7.44 -4.72
C VAL A 217 15.55 -8.45 -5.66
N ARG A 218 15.22 -8.42 -6.95
CA ARG A 218 15.82 -9.31 -7.98
C ARG A 218 17.34 -9.12 -8.07
N ALA A 219 17.83 -7.88 -8.03
CA ALA A 219 19.26 -7.57 -8.06
C ALA A 219 20.05 -8.16 -6.88
N LYS A 220 19.38 -8.51 -5.78
CA LYS A 220 19.97 -9.12 -4.57
C LYS A 220 19.92 -10.66 -4.59
N LEU A 221 19.23 -11.24 -5.57
CA LEU A 221 18.99 -12.68 -5.69
C LEU A 221 19.73 -13.26 -6.91
N PRO A 222 20.04 -14.56 -6.90
CA PRO A 222 20.45 -15.25 -8.12
C PRO A 222 19.33 -15.25 -9.16
N ASP A 223 19.66 -15.24 -10.46
CA ASP A 223 18.69 -15.22 -11.57
C ASP A 223 17.61 -16.32 -11.46
N SER A 224 17.97 -17.49 -10.95
CA SER A 224 17.04 -18.62 -10.73
C SER A 224 15.91 -18.33 -9.72
N TYR A 225 15.97 -17.19 -9.01
CA TYR A 225 14.93 -16.76 -8.07
C TYR A 225 14.10 -15.60 -8.62
N ALA A 226 14.44 -15.05 -9.78
CA ALA A 226 13.77 -13.87 -10.35
C ALA A 226 12.25 -14.08 -10.48
N ASP A 227 11.83 -15.26 -10.89
CA ASP A 227 10.43 -15.63 -11.08
C ASP A 227 9.64 -15.76 -9.76
N ARG A 228 10.31 -15.79 -8.61
CA ARG A 228 9.63 -15.78 -7.31
C ARG A 228 9.18 -14.40 -6.87
N VAL A 229 9.69 -13.35 -7.51
CA VAL A 229 9.36 -11.96 -7.16
C VAL A 229 8.12 -11.54 -7.93
N ARG A 230 7.05 -11.24 -7.20
CA ARG A 230 5.75 -10.81 -7.72
C ARG A 230 5.44 -9.40 -7.27
N VAL A 231 4.91 -8.57 -8.15
CA VAL A 231 4.40 -7.26 -7.79
C VAL A 231 2.93 -7.39 -7.45
N ILE A 232 2.59 -7.08 -6.19
CA ILE A 232 1.21 -6.94 -5.71
C ILE A 232 1.20 -5.63 -4.93
N PRO A 233 0.59 -4.56 -5.45
CA PRO A 233 0.60 -3.25 -4.82
C PRO A 233 -0.19 -3.25 -3.51
N ASN A 234 0.03 -2.24 -2.68
CA ASN A 234 -0.94 -1.92 -1.65
C ASN A 234 -2.21 -1.38 -2.30
N PHE A 235 -3.32 -1.50 -1.60
CA PHE A 235 -4.62 -1.08 -2.10
C PHE A 235 -4.99 0.35 -1.67
N VAL A 236 -5.94 0.90 -2.37
CA VAL A 236 -6.74 2.06 -1.98
C VAL A 236 -8.19 1.60 -1.83
N ASP A 237 -8.89 2.06 -0.80
CA ASP A 237 -10.30 1.70 -0.61
C ASP A 237 -11.15 2.41 -1.68
N THR A 238 -11.41 1.67 -2.77
CA THR A 238 -12.14 2.18 -3.93
C THR A 238 -13.64 2.28 -3.71
N ASP A 239 -14.16 1.73 -2.62
CA ASP A 239 -15.56 1.86 -2.24
C ASP A 239 -15.78 3.17 -1.47
N VAL A 240 -14.82 3.55 -0.64
CA VAL A 240 -14.81 4.82 0.11
C VAL A 240 -14.34 5.97 -0.79
N ILE A 241 -13.24 5.78 -1.51
CA ILE A 241 -12.70 6.79 -2.44
C ILE A 241 -13.26 6.50 -3.83
N ALA A 242 -14.21 7.31 -4.24
CA ALA A 242 -14.90 7.23 -5.54
C ALA A 242 -14.95 8.61 -6.21
N PRO A 243 -15.19 8.65 -7.54
CA PRO A 243 -15.42 9.91 -8.23
C PRO A 243 -16.55 10.72 -7.59
N GLY A 244 -16.25 11.93 -7.17
CA GLY A 244 -17.17 12.86 -6.52
C GLY A 244 -17.38 14.15 -7.30
N ASP A 245 -18.44 14.89 -6.94
CA ASP A 245 -18.65 16.23 -7.48
C ASP A 245 -17.56 17.17 -6.97
N ARG A 246 -17.04 18.00 -7.86
CA ARG A 246 -16.05 19.04 -7.52
C ARG A 246 -16.62 20.17 -6.67
N ALA A 247 -17.96 20.35 -6.63
CA ALA A 247 -18.63 21.36 -5.83
C ALA A 247 -18.71 20.95 -4.35
N THR A 248 -17.55 20.83 -3.72
CA THR A 248 -17.39 20.40 -2.32
C THR A 248 -17.53 21.54 -1.33
N GLN A 249 -17.83 21.23 -0.07
CA GLN A 249 -17.80 22.22 1.00
C GLN A 249 -16.38 22.80 1.20
N LEU A 250 -15.34 21.96 1.03
CA LEU A 250 -13.95 22.42 1.10
C LEU A 250 -13.64 23.48 0.04
N ARG A 251 -14.24 23.37 -1.16
CA ARG A 251 -14.07 24.37 -2.23
C ARG A 251 -14.66 25.72 -1.85
N ILE A 252 -15.80 25.73 -1.16
CA ILE A 252 -16.45 26.92 -0.62
C ILE A 252 -15.61 27.52 0.51
N ASP A 253 -15.23 26.71 1.51
CA ASP A 253 -14.46 27.12 2.68
C ASP A 253 -13.06 27.66 2.34
N ALA A 254 -12.50 27.21 1.23
CA ALA A 254 -11.19 27.63 0.74
C ALA A 254 -11.27 28.74 -0.33
N GLU A 255 -12.47 29.26 -0.64
CA GLU A 255 -12.72 30.34 -1.61
C GLU A 255 -12.09 30.06 -3.00
N LEU A 256 -12.18 28.79 -3.47
CA LEU A 256 -11.53 28.39 -4.72
C LEU A 256 -12.32 28.81 -5.97
N GLY A 257 -13.61 29.12 -5.83
CA GLY A 257 -14.49 29.50 -6.93
C GLY A 257 -14.78 28.35 -7.91
N ASP A 258 -15.33 28.69 -9.09
CA ASP A 258 -15.75 27.72 -10.10
C ASP A 258 -14.65 27.39 -11.13
N GLY A 259 -13.53 28.11 -11.09
CA GLY A 259 -12.38 27.90 -11.99
C GLY A 259 -11.66 26.57 -11.74
N PRO A 260 -10.64 26.25 -12.57
CA PRO A 260 -9.84 25.05 -12.37
C PRO A 260 -9.02 25.11 -11.07
N VAL A 261 -8.93 23.96 -10.38
CA VAL A 261 -8.16 23.79 -9.14
C VAL A 261 -7.11 22.70 -9.31
N VAL A 262 -5.85 23.08 -9.15
CA VAL A 262 -4.72 22.14 -9.02
C VAL A 262 -4.48 21.87 -7.55
N LEU A 263 -4.48 20.60 -7.13
CA LEU A 263 -4.40 20.21 -5.74
C LEU A 263 -3.15 19.38 -5.44
N TYR A 264 -2.42 19.81 -4.42
CA TYR A 264 -1.42 19.00 -3.74
C TYR A 264 -1.98 18.57 -2.37
N GLY A 265 -2.05 17.26 -2.11
CA GLY A 265 -2.48 16.69 -0.84
C GLY A 265 -1.38 15.86 -0.16
N GLY A 266 -1.12 16.07 1.14
CA GLY A 266 -0.21 15.27 1.93
C GLY A 266 0.89 16.03 2.66
N ASN A 267 1.98 15.33 3.02
CA ASN A 267 3.10 15.91 3.77
C ASN A 267 3.82 16.99 2.95
N VAL A 268 3.90 18.21 3.53
CA VAL A 268 4.64 19.35 2.98
C VAL A 268 6.08 19.28 3.47
N GLY A 269 6.85 18.32 2.91
CA GLY A 269 8.22 18.03 3.32
C GLY A 269 9.25 18.43 2.26
N PHE A 270 10.54 18.34 2.63
CA PHE A 270 11.66 18.69 1.74
C PHE A 270 11.94 17.66 0.64
N SER A 271 11.36 16.47 0.74
CA SER A 271 11.45 15.43 -0.29
C SER A 271 10.48 15.65 -1.46
N GLN A 272 9.55 16.58 -1.33
CA GLN A 272 8.63 16.98 -2.39
C GLN A 272 9.13 18.26 -3.06
N SER A 273 9.15 18.29 -4.40
CA SER A 273 9.51 19.48 -5.20
C SER A 273 8.35 20.47 -5.26
N LEU A 274 7.90 21.01 -4.12
CA LEU A 274 6.73 21.89 -4.06
C LEU A 274 6.97 23.28 -4.63
N ASP A 275 8.22 23.66 -4.80
CA ASP A 275 8.65 24.83 -5.58
C ASP A 275 8.17 24.78 -7.04
N LEU A 276 8.05 23.59 -7.64
CA LEU A 276 7.44 23.40 -8.98
C LEU A 276 5.97 23.84 -9.00
N VAL A 277 5.24 23.54 -7.93
CA VAL A 277 3.81 23.92 -7.83
C VAL A 277 3.65 25.42 -7.68
N LEU A 278 4.55 26.10 -6.96
CA LEU A 278 4.58 27.56 -6.90
C LEU A 278 5.00 28.20 -8.23
N ALA A 279 5.94 27.57 -8.97
CA ALA A 279 6.31 28.02 -10.30
C ALA A 279 5.11 27.92 -11.27
N ALA A 280 4.33 26.84 -11.18
CA ALA A 280 3.09 26.69 -11.95
C ALA A 280 2.04 27.73 -11.56
N ALA A 281 1.88 28.04 -10.27
CA ALA A 281 0.97 29.06 -9.78
C ALA A 281 1.33 30.47 -10.30
N ARG A 282 2.62 30.80 -10.38
CA ARG A 282 3.10 32.05 -10.98
C ARG A 282 2.81 32.13 -12.49
N ALA A 283 2.92 31.01 -13.19
CA ALA A 283 2.69 30.93 -14.64
C ALA A 283 1.20 30.91 -15.02
N MET A 284 0.30 30.61 -14.08
CA MET A 284 -1.14 30.42 -14.31
C MET A 284 -1.96 31.14 -13.21
N PRO A 285 -2.00 32.48 -13.20
CA PRO A 285 -2.72 33.26 -12.16
C PRO A 285 -4.23 33.03 -12.19
N GLU A 286 -4.79 32.56 -13.29
CA GLU A 286 -6.20 32.22 -13.48
C GLU A 286 -6.59 30.85 -12.83
N VAL A 287 -5.61 30.03 -12.47
CA VAL A 287 -5.81 28.71 -11.85
C VAL A 287 -5.60 28.80 -10.36
N LYS A 288 -6.47 28.19 -9.56
CA LYS A 288 -6.27 28.06 -8.11
C LYS A 288 -5.40 26.87 -7.77
N PHE A 289 -4.45 27.07 -6.87
CA PHE A 289 -3.56 26.03 -6.36
C PHE A 289 -3.84 25.82 -4.87
N LEU A 290 -4.32 24.61 -4.52
CA LEU A 290 -4.61 24.23 -3.14
C LEU A 290 -3.52 23.29 -2.61
N PHE A 291 -2.85 23.71 -1.53
CA PHE A 291 -2.00 22.85 -0.72
C PHE A 291 -2.79 22.40 0.50
N ASN A 292 -3.07 21.11 0.62
CA ASN A 292 -3.71 20.51 1.78
C ASN A 292 -2.72 19.59 2.50
N GLY A 293 -2.32 19.96 3.70
CA GLY A 293 -1.37 19.20 4.49
C GLY A 293 -0.49 20.08 5.37
N ASP A 294 0.47 19.45 6.03
CA ASP A 294 1.44 20.11 6.89
C ASP A 294 2.80 19.42 6.77
N GLY A 295 3.86 20.07 7.26
CA GLY A 295 5.19 19.50 7.26
C GLY A 295 6.29 20.56 7.38
N ALA A 296 7.53 20.07 7.48
CA ALA A 296 8.69 20.90 7.80
C ALA A 296 9.00 22.00 6.75
N ALA A 297 8.59 21.82 5.49
CA ALA A 297 8.80 22.81 4.43
C ALA A 297 7.69 23.86 4.33
N ARG A 298 6.55 23.66 5.02
CA ARG A 298 5.38 24.53 4.88
C ARG A 298 5.66 26.01 5.21
N PRO A 299 6.35 26.39 6.31
CA PRO A 299 6.58 27.80 6.62
C PRO A 299 7.40 28.54 5.56
N SER A 300 8.38 27.89 4.93
CA SER A 300 9.15 28.48 3.82
C SER A 300 8.29 28.62 2.58
N LEU A 301 7.49 27.61 2.26
CA LEU A 301 6.63 27.59 1.08
C LEU A 301 5.54 28.69 1.16
N GLU A 302 4.91 28.87 2.32
CA GLU A 302 3.95 29.95 2.57
C GLU A 302 4.60 31.34 2.39
N LYS A 303 5.84 31.51 2.87
CA LYS A 303 6.59 32.75 2.67
C LYS A 303 6.90 33.01 1.20
N GLU A 304 7.25 31.99 0.43
CA GLU A 304 7.53 32.08 -1.00
C GLU A 304 6.27 32.33 -1.84
N ALA A 305 5.11 31.95 -1.34
CA ALA A 305 3.81 32.13 -1.98
C ALA A 305 3.10 33.43 -1.57
N ALA A 306 3.70 34.28 -0.73
CA ALA A 306 3.05 35.47 -0.15
C ALA A 306 2.55 36.48 -1.20
N ASP A 307 3.12 36.49 -2.40
CA ASP A 307 2.75 37.30 -3.55
C ASP A 307 1.76 36.63 -4.52
N LEU A 308 1.31 35.39 -4.22
CA LEU A 308 0.48 34.58 -5.09
C LEU A 308 -0.97 34.48 -4.59
N PRO A 309 -1.90 35.33 -5.06
CA PRO A 309 -3.28 35.36 -4.59
C PRO A 309 -4.10 34.12 -5.03
N ASN A 310 -3.55 33.34 -5.94
CA ASN A 310 -4.15 32.10 -6.44
C ASN A 310 -3.66 30.84 -5.69
N VAL A 311 -2.80 30.99 -4.69
CA VAL A 311 -2.32 29.89 -3.84
C VAL A 311 -3.03 29.88 -2.49
N VAL A 312 -3.55 28.74 -2.10
CA VAL A 312 -4.28 28.55 -0.83
C VAL A 312 -3.64 27.40 -0.05
N PHE A 313 -3.34 27.63 1.23
CA PHE A 313 -2.84 26.62 2.15
C PHE A 313 -3.91 26.22 3.15
N ARG A 314 -4.10 24.91 3.33
CA ARG A 314 -4.95 24.32 4.36
C ARG A 314 -4.17 23.26 5.13
N GLY A 315 -4.53 23.04 6.40
CA GLY A 315 -4.01 21.93 7.21
C GLY A 315 -4.53 20.58 6.72
N TYR A 316 -4.09 19.50 7.35
CA TYR A 316 -4.65 18.17 7.05
C TYR A 316 -6.16 18.18 7.24
N ILE A 317 -6.85 17.62 6.26
CA ILE A 317 -8.28 17.30 6.38
C ILE A 317 -8.42 16.03 7.24
N GLU A 318 -9.57 15.90 7.90
CA GLU A 318 -9.87 14.70 8.67
C GLU A 318 -9.96 13.46 7.74
N PRO A 319 -9.46 12.28 8.17
CA PRO A 319 -9.38 11.10 7.30
C PRO A 319 -10.70 10.70 6.64
N HIS A 320 -11.83 10.91 7.30
CA HIS A 320 -13.16 10.60 6.78
C HIS A 320 -13.67 11.58 5.70
N ARG A 321 -12.94 12.66 5.45
CA ARG A 321 -13.22 13.65 4.39
C ARG A 321 -12.18 13.60 3.26
N LEU A 322 -11.40 12.52 3.17
CA LEU A 322 -10.38 12.38 2.13
C LEU A 322 -10.99 12.34 0.72
N ASP A 323 -12.14 11.71 0.58
CA ASP A 323 -12.92 11.66 -0.67
C ASP A 323 -13.34 13.06 -1.13
N GLU A 324 -13.80 13.90 -0.20
CA GLU A 324 -14.13 15.30 -0.45
C GLU A 324 -12.90 16.10 -0.90
N LEU A 325 -11.74 15.93 -0.23
CA LEU A 325 -10.50 16.59 -0.65
C LEU A 325 -10.13 16.21 -2.08
N LEU A 326 -10.18 14.92 -2.38
CA LEU A 326 -9.82 14.41 -3.71
C LEU A 326 -10.80 14.88 -4.78
N ALA A 327 -12.08 15.00 -4.45
CA ALA A 327 -13.09 15.54 -5.36
C ALA A 327 -12.91 17.06 -5.63
N THR A 328 -12.36 17.80 -4.66
CA THR A 328 -12.16 19.28 -4.73
C THR A 328 -11.20 19.67 -5.86
N GLY A 329 -10.11 18.92 -6.08
CA GLY A 329 -9.15 19.20 -7.14
C GLY A 329 -9.61 18.69 -8.50
N ASP A 330 -9.43 19.48 -9.54
CA ASP A 330 -9.66 19.05 -10.91
C ASP A 330 -8.45 18.28 -11.47
N ILE A 331 -7.25 18.68 -11.05
CA ILE A 331 -5.96 18.07 -11.40
C ILE A 331 -5.17 17.91 -10.10
N HIS A 332 -4.59 16.74 -9.88
CA HIS A 332 -3.74 16.50 -8.72
C HIS A 332 -2.28 16.38 -9.10
N VAL A 333 -1.40 16.89 -8.23
CA VAL A 333 0.04 16.90 -8.49
C VAL A 333 0.81 16.03 -7.49
N VAL A 334 1.79 15.29 -8.00
CA VAL A 334 2.66 14.40 -7.24
C VAL A 334 4.12 14.72 -7.56
N PRO A 335 4.66 15.83 -7.01
CA PRO A 335 6.05 16.19 -7.20
C PRO A 335 6.96 15.48 -6.18
N LEU A 336 8.03 14.85 -6.64
CA LEU A 336 9.11 14.31 -5.83
C LEU A 336 10.44 14.92 -6.30
N ARG A 337 11.41 15.04 -5.39
CA ARG A 337 12.79 15.39 -5.72
C ARG A 337 13.44 14.25 -6.51
N ALA A 338 14.36 14.61 -7.40
CA ALA A 338 15.14 13.68 -8.20
C ALA A 338 15.84 12.62 -7.30
N GLY A 339 15.82 11.37 -7.74
CA GLY A 339 16.41 10.22 -7.04
C GLY A 339 15.53 9.57 -5.98
N LEU A 340 14.38 10.15 -5.64
CA LEU A 340 13.49 9.59 -4.60
C LEU A 340 12.41 8.63 -5.15
N GLY A 341 12.19 8.61 -6.45
CA GLY A 341 11.16 7.76 -7.07
C GLY A 341 11.40 6.26 -6.89
N ARG A 342 12.66 5.83 -6.71
CA ARG A 342 13.03 4.42 -6.55
C ARG A 342 12.89 3.90 -5.12
N VAL A 343 12.76 4.77 -4.14
CA VAL A 343 12.69 4.40 -2.71
C VAL A 343 11.30 4.49 -2.13
N SER A 344 10.41 5.22 -2.78
CA SER A 344 9.04 5.41 -2.29
C SER A 344 8.07 5.52 -3.45
N VAL A 345 7.11 4.60 -3.49
CA VAL A 345 5.93 4.79 -4.34
C VAL A 345 4.98 5.72 -3.61
N PRO A 346 4.69 6.92 -4.14
CA PRO A 346 3.78 7.83 -3.49
C PRO A 346 2.35 7.27 -3.52
N SER A 347 1.92 6.68 -2.41
CA SER A 347 0.61 6.04 -2.24
C SER A 347 -0.57 6.95 -2.58
N LYS A 348 -0.39 8.28 -2.47
CA LYS A 348 -1.38 9.28 -2.89
C LYS A 348 -1.81 9.14 -4.36
N THR A 349 -0.94 8.63 -5.23
CA THR A 349 -1.25 8.41 -6.65
C THR A 349 -2.44 7.46 -6.80
N TYR A 350 -2.46 6.37 -6.05
CA TYR A 350 -3.59 5.43 -6.06
C TYR A 350 -4.89 6.08 -5.58
N SER A 351 -4.84 6.91 -4.55
CA SER A 351 -6.03 7.60 -4.04
C SER A 351 -6.57 8.63 -5.03
N ILE A 352 -5.70 9.35 -5.72
CA ILE A 352 -6.09 10.32 -6.77
C ILE A 352 -6.76 9.58 -7.93
N MET A 353 -6.14 8.51 -8.42
CA MET A 353 -6.70 7.68 -9.48
C MET A 353 -8.04 7.06 -9.05
N ALA A 354 -8.15 6.56 -7.81
CA ALA A 354 -9.39 6.03 -7.27
C ALA A 354 -10.51 7.08 -7.23
N ALA A 355 -10.19 8.34 -7.00
CA ALA A 355 -11.15 9.46 -7.06
C ALA A 355 -11.49 9.90 -8.50
N GLY A 356 -10.95 9.23 -9.52
CA GLY A 356 -11.20 9.56 -10.92
C GLY A 356 -10.61 10.91 -11.34
N ARG A 357 -9.48 11.31 -10.73
CA ARG A 357 -8.81 12.57 -11.05
C ARG A 357 -7.49 12.31 -11.78
N PRO A 358 -7.13 13.13 -12.78
CA PRO A 358 -5.86 13.00 -13.46
C PRO A 358 -4.69 13.39 -12.57
N VAL A 359 -3.55 12.72 -12.78
CA VAL A 359 -2.31 12.95 -12.04
C VAL A 359 -1.31 13.67 -12.94
N VAL A 360 -0.70 14.75 -12.44
CA VAL A 360 0.55 15.29 -13.02
C VAL A 360 1.67 14.96 -12.03
N ALA A 361 2.54 14.03 -12.41
CA ALA A 361 3.63 13.54 -11.57
C ALA A 361 4.99 14.04 -12.07
N ALA A 362 5.72 14.79 -11.22
CA ALA A 362 7.12 15.12 -11.45
C ALA A 362 7.98 14.12 -10.68
N VAL A 363 8.47 13.07 -11.34
CA VAL A 363 9.15 11.91 -10.75
C VAL A 363 10.17 11.33 -11.72
N ASP A 364 11.13 10.56 -11.20
CA ASP A 364 12.15 9.90 -12.02
C ASP A 364 11.50 8.98 -13.09
N ALA A 365 11.92 9.11 -14.34
CA ALA A 365 11.25 8.52 -15.52
C ALA A 365 11.13 7.00 -15.49
N ASP A 366 12.15 6.30 -14.95
CA ASP A 366 12.21 4.85 -14.93
C ASP A 366 11.61 4.23 -13.66
N THR A 367 10.62 4.89 -13.04
CA THR A 367 10.01 4.43 -11.79
C THR A 367 8.56 3.96 -11.98
N ALA A 368 7.99 3.37 -10.92
CA ALA A 368 6.67 2.74 -10.98
C ALA A 368 5.54 3.70 -11.39
N VAL A 369 5.58 4.96 -10.90
CA VAL A 369 4.50 5.91 -11.18
C VAL A 369 4.43 6.29 -12.67
N PRO A 370 5.50 6.70 -13.36
CA PRO A 370 5.45 6.95 -14.80
C PRO A 370 4.99 5.75 -15.62
N ARG A 371 5.47 4.55 -15.28
CA ARG A 371 5.05 3.30 -15.96
C ARG A 371 3.55 3.06 -15.82
N MET A 372 3.04 3.19 -14.61
CA MET A 372 1.62 3.01 -14.30
C MET A 372 0.75 4.05 -15.03
N LEU A 373 1.14 5.33 -14.99
CA LEU A 373 0.39 6.39 -15.69
C LEU A 373 0.40 6.19 -17.20
N ALA A 374 1.52 5.74 -17.78
CA ALA A 374 1.62 5.42 -19.20
C ALA A 374 0.80 4.18 -19.59
N GLU A 375 0.71 3.17 -18.72
CA GLU A 375 -0.06 1.95 -18.94
C GLU A 375 -1.56 2.23 -19.03
N CYS A 376 -2.08 3.11 -18.16
CA CYS A 376 -3.50 3.36 -18.05
C CYS A 376 -3.98 4.70 -18.66
N ASP A 377 -3.09 5.54 -19.15
CA ASP A 377 -3.38 6.93 -19.55
C ASP A 377 -4.07 7.74 -18.41
N GLY A 378 -3.68 7.47 -17.15
CA GLY A 378 -4.28 8.06 -15.96
C GLY A 378 -3.69 9.42 -15.56
N GLY A 379 -2.75 9.95 -16.32
CA GLY A 379 -2.06 11.21 -16.04
C GLY A 379 -0.82 11.44 -16.87
N ILE A 380 -0.10 12.52 -16.56
CA ILE A 380 1.12 12.93 -17.26
C ILE A 380 2.30 12.84 -16.29
N ALA A 381 3.34 12.10 -16.64
CA ALA A 381 4.59 12.07 -15.91
C ALA A 381 5.64 12.93 -16.61
N VAL A 382 6.35 13.74 -15.83
CA VAL A 382 7.44 14.61 -16.28
C VAL A 382 8.69 14.39 -15.42
N PRO A 383 9.89 14.76 -15.91
CA PRO A 383 11.10 14.68 -15.08
C PRO A 383 10.96 15.48 -13.77
N PRO A 384 11.58 15.00 -12.68
CA PRO A 384 11.57 15.74 -11.41
C PRO A 384 12.39 17.03 -11.52
N ASP A 385 12.08 18.01 -10.68
CA ASP A 385 12.77 19.30 -10.57
C ASP A 385 12.82 20.13 -11.89
N GLU A 386 11.95 19.80 -12.89
CA GLU A 386 11.86 20.48 -14.17
C GLU A 386 10.54 21.27 -14.29
N ALA A 387 10.63 22.61 -14.11
CA ALA A 387 9.44 23.45 -14.07
C ALA A 387 8.72 23.57 -15.42
N VAL A 388 9.45 23.60 -16.55
CA VAL A 388 8.85 23.85 -17.87
C VAL A 388 7.90 22.73 -18.27
N GLY A 389 8.33 21.49 -18.20
CA GLY A 389 7.50 20.31 -18.51
C GLY A 389 6.34 20.15 -17.52
N PHE A 390 6.58 20.43 -16.22
CA PHE A 390 5.53 20.36 -15.21
C PHE A 390 4.42 21.39 -15.43
N ILE A 391 4.78 22.64 -15.73
CA ILE A 391 3.83 23.71 -16.06
C ILE A 391 3.07 23.36 -17.36
N ALA A 392 3.76 22.87 -18.38
CA ALA A 392 3.13 22.49 -19.65
C ALA A 392 2.10 21.36 -19.45
N ALA A 393 2.42 20.34 -18.66
CA ALA A 393 1.52 19.24 -18.36
C ALA A 393 0.25 19.70 -17.62
N ILE A 394 0.38 20.59 -16.63
CA ILE A 394 -0.78 21.15 -15.93
C ILE A 394 -1.63 21.99 -16.89
N ARG A 395 -1.00 22.85 -17.71
CA ARG A 395 -1.70 23.70 -18.66
C ARG A 395 -2.47 22.88 -19.69
N GLU A 396 -1.89 21.82 -20.21
CA GLU A 396 -2.55 20.91 -21.14
C GLU A 396 -3.89 20.38 -20.58
N LEU A 397 -3.91 19.99 -19.31
CA LEU A 397 -5.12 19.46 -18.66
C LEU A 397 -6.09 20.58 -18.23
N VAL A 398 -5.61 21.77 -17.94
CA VAL A 398 -6.45 22.94 -17.66
C VAL A 398 -7.16 23.41 -18.91
N ASP A 399 -6.46 23.44 -20.05
CA ASP A 399 -6.98 23.92 -21.34
C ASP A 399 -7.91 22.88 -22.00
N ASP A 400 -7.78 21.59 -21.66
CA ASP A 400 -8.66 20.50 -22.14
C ASP A 400 -9.28 19.72 -20.97
N PRO A 401 -10.38 20.21 -20.38
CA PRO A 401 -11.07 19.53 -19.30
C PRO A 401 -11.67 18.15 -19.68
N GLN A 402 -11.98 17.96 -20.97
CA GLN A 402 -12.51 16.66 -21.45
C GLN A 402 -11.40 15.60 -21.40
N ARG A 403 -10.19 15.95 -21.84
CA ARG A 403 -9.02 15.09 -21.71
C ARG A 403 -8.68 14.80 -20.24
N ALA A 404 -8.69 15.81 -19.40
CA ALA A 404 -8.46 15.66 -17.96
C ALA A 404 -9.47 14.67 -17.33
N GLN A 405 -10.76 14.77 -17.69
CA GLN A 405 -11.79 13.85 -17.23
C GLN A 405 -11.58 12.43 -17.77
N ALA A 406 -11.23 12.28 -19.05
CA ALA A 406 -10.95 10.98 -19.65
C ALA A 406 -9.75 10.29 -18.96
N MET A 407 -8.66 11.02 -18.71
CA MET A 407 -7.51 10.52 -17.94
C MET A 407 -7.90 10.11 -16.51
N GLY A 408 -8.69 10.93 -15.83
CA GLY A 408 -9.18 10.59 -14.49
C GLY A 408 -10.00 9.29 -14.50
N ALA A 409 -10.88 9.12 -15.48
CA ALA A 409 -11.69 7.91 -15.63
C ALA A 409 -10.83 6.67 -15.93
N ALA A 410 -9.82 6.79 -16.79
CA ALA A 410 -8.87 5.72 -17.10
C ALA A 410 -8.05 5.33 -15.87
N GLY A 411 -7.55 6.31 -15.12
CA GLY A 411 -6.88 6.08 -13.83
C GLY A 411 -7.77 5.36 -12.82
N ARG A 412 -9.05 5.74 -12.74
CA ARG A 412 -10.03 5.08 -11.87
C ARG A 412 -10.22 3.62 -12.24
N LEU A 413 -10.38 3.31 -13.51
CA LEU A 413 -10.55 1.94 -13.98
C LEU A 413 -9.34 1.09 -13.57
N TRP A 414 -8.14 1.58 -13.84
CA TRP A 414 -6.92 0.90 -13.44
C TRP A 414 -6.84 0.67 -11.92
N ALA A 415 -7.16 1.70 -11.11
CA ALA A 415 -7.13 1.59 -9.65
C ALA A 415 -8.11 0.53 -9.12
N VAL A 416 -9.32 0.44 -9.70
CA VAL A 416 -10.31 -0.58 -9.33
C VAL A 416 -9.82 -1.98 -9.71
N GLU A 417 -9.25 -2.14 -10.90
CA GLU A 417 -8.81 -3.43 -11.42
C GLU A 417 -7.51 -3.96 -10.78
N ASN A 418 -6.61 -3.06 -10.36
CA ASN A 418 -5.26 -3.44 -9.92
C ASN A 418 -4.94 -3.10 -8.46
N ALA A 419 -5.58 -2.09 -7.89
CA ALA A 419 -5.26 -1.56 -6.57
C ALA A 419 -6.49 -1.43 -5.64
N SER A 420 -7.63 -2.00 -6.00
CA SER A 420 -8.75 -2.16 -5.06
C SER A 420 -8.45 -3.26 -4.03
N PRO A 421 -9.07 -3.23 -2.85
CA PRO A 421 -8.93 -4.32 -1.88
C PRO A 421 -9.27 -5.68 -2.50
N ALA A 422 -10.36 -5.76 -3.25
CA ALA A 422 -10.80 -6.99 -3.92
C ALA A 422 -9.78 -7.49 -4.96
N ALA A 423 -9.20 -6.61 -5.78
CA ALA A 423 -8.19 -6.97 -6.77
C ALA A 423 -6.90 -7.49 -6.09
N VAL A 424 -6.45 -6.81 -5.02
CA VAL A 424 -5.27 -7.23 -4.25
C VAL A 424 -5.55 -8.56 -3.53
N GLY A 425 -6.73 -8.72 -2.91
CA GLY A 425 -7.14 -9.99 -2.29
C GLY A 425 -7.16 -11.14 -3.29
N GLN A 426 -7.72 -10.93 -4.49
CA GLN A 426 -7.74 -11.92 -5.56
C GLN A 426 -6.32 -12.25 -6.07
N ALA A 427 -5.44 -11.25 -6.19
CA ALA A 427 -4.05 -11.48 -6.58
C ALA A 427 -3.30 -12.38 -5.58
N TYR A 428 -3.52 -12.16 -4.27
CA TYR A 428 -2.97 -13.06 -3.24
C TYR A 428 -3.61 -14.45 -3.27
N SER A 429 -4.91 -14.55 -3.47
CA SER A 429 -5.59 -15.85 -3.61
C SER A 429 -5.02 -16.65 -4.79
N ASN A 430 -4.88 -16.02 -5.95
CA ASN A 430 -4.30 -16.65 -7.14
C ASN A 430 -2.84 -17.10 -6.89
N LEU A 431 -2.04 -16.28 -6.22
CA LEU A 431 -0.67 -16.66 -5.86
C LEU A 431 -0.63 -17.86 -4.90
N ILE A 432 -1.56 -17.90 -3.94
CA ILE A 432 -1.68 -19.05 -3.02
C ILE A 432 -2.05 -20.31 -3.79
N ASP A 433 -2.98 -20.23 -4.74
CA ASP A 433 -3.38 -21.37 -5.57
C ASP A 433 -2.27 -21.84 -6.51
N GLU A 434 -1.46 -20.92 -7.08
CA GLU A 434 -0.27 -21.24 -7.89
C GLU A 434 0.77 -22.04 -7.08
N LEU A 435 0.95 -21.70 -5.81
CA LEU A 435 1.98 -22.27 -4.96
C LEU A 435 1.51 -23.50 -4.17
N ALA A 436 0.21 -23.63 -3.93
CA ALA A 436 -0.34 -24.73 -3.14
C ALA A 436 -0.17 -26.07 -3.87
N PRO A 437 0.29 -27.14 -3.18
CA PRO A 437 0.51 -28.44 -3.77
C PRO A 437 -0.80 -29.20 -4.07
#